data_b1e654f8d305d97f7321b62c254a540a
#
_entry.id   b1e654f8d305d97f7321b62c254a540a
#
_cell.length_a   1.000
_cell.length_b   1.000
_cell.length_c   1.000
_cell.angle_alpha   90.00
_cell.angle_beta   90.00
_cell.angle_gamma   90.00
#
_symmetry.space_group_name_H-M   'P 1'
#
loop_
_entity.id
_entity.type
_entity.pdbx_description
1 polymer ?
#
loop_
_entity_poly.entity_id
_entity_poly.type
_entity_poly.pdbx_seq_one_letter_code
_entity_poly.pdbx_strand_id
1 'polypeptide(L)'
;MAGLNVYRELLGNRALMRLLIGEFISGIGDWLYIVAIFVVIYRESGDAALVGAFGAIRLLPYVILSVPAGIVADRFDRRIVLLVSDLYRGSLMVVMAVLVAMHGPTLLIAALAILAASGSAFFYPAMGAYLPALARDERQLGPANSAWASIQNFSFIVGPAIAGIVLALGSVLIAFILNAVSFIFIAVILWSLPPSRAGQAVATTTDDETTAEAPATTRAPAEAPLQIRPLAGLTIVQLMAGFLGGGLQVITVILAIDVLKAGEEANGYLNAAIGIGGLIGGIGAGALVLRRRLGAPLLAGALVTGVGTIALGAATTLPVALVAIGVLAAGALIIDVVGTTVFQRLVPDELRGRGVGVLMAVSTLTGAAGAYLLPVMLTTIGPFESLGAAGVATIAFTVIGLAMIGTAADRAPTPYEATIARVITLPLFTGIPASRLEAALRRVIEVPVTAGEPVVRQGAPADRFYIIESGAFRVTQAGPAGGEPVVLRQLGPDDVFGELGLLNRTPRTATVTATTDGLLLALDRDDFLALVGAAGPLRGRLLGLYSGTTATR
;
A
#
# COMPACT_ATOMS: atom_id res chain seq x y z
N MET A 1 -7.12 -19.62 1.85
CA MET A 1 -8.56 -19.56 2.19
C MET A 1 -8.86 -18.62 3.36
N ALA A 2 -7.96 -18.40 4.31
CA ALA A 2 -8.18 -17.49 5.45
C ALA A 2 -8.47 -16.02 5.03
N GLY A 3 -7.80 -15.50 4.01
CA GLY A 3 -8.01 -14.11 3.58
C GLY A 3 -9.40 -13.81 2.99
N LEU A 4 -10.02 -14.75 2.28
CA LEU A 4 -11.36 -14.57 1.71
C LEU A 4 -12.47 -14.57 2.78
N ASN A 5 -12.28 -15.30 3.88
CA ASN A 5 -13.23 -15.33 4.98
C ASN A 5 -13.33 -13.98 5.71
N VAL A 6 -12.22 -13.26 5.86
CA VAL A 6 -12.20 -11.95 6.52
C VAL A 6 -12.95 -10.89 5.71
N TYR A 7 -12.82 -10.90 4.38
CA TYR A 7 -13.63 -10.03 3.51
C TYR A 7 -15.12 -10.39 3.54
N ARG A 8 -15.45 -11.68 3.68
CA ARG A 8 -16.84 -12.13 3.85
C ARG A 8 -17.43 -11.66 5.18
N GLU A 9 -16.66 -11.65 6.25
CA GLU A 9 -17.05 -11.09 7.55
C GLU A 9 -17.25 -9.58 7.48
N LEU A 10 -16.40 -8.87 6.72
CA LEU A 10 -16.55 -7.43 6.44
C LEU A 10 -17.90 -7.15 5.77
N LEU A 11 -18.27 -7.93 4.75
CA LEU A 11 -19.58 -7.82 4.07
C LEU A 11 -20.78 -8.04 5.02
N GLY A 12 -20.58 -8.81 6.10
CA GLY A 12 -21.57 -9.01 7.17
C GLY A 12 -21.72 -7.80 8.12
N ASN A 13 -20.81 -6.84 8.10
CA ASN A 13 -20.88 -5.63 8.91
C ASN A 13 -21.70 -4.54 8.22
N ARG A 14 -23.02 -4.54 8.45
CA ARG A 14 -23.97 -3.65 7.79
C ARG A 14 -23.67 -2.17 7.98
N ALA A 15 -23.19 -1.76 9.16
CA ALA A 15 -22.87 -0.36 9.43
C ALA A 15 -21.68 0.10 8.56
N LEU A 16 -20.61 -0.68 8.55
CA LEU A 16 -19.43 -0.41 7.76
C LEU A 16 -19.73 -0.43 6.25
N MET A 17 -20.51 -1.42 5.78
CA MET A 17 -20.89 -1.50 4.37
C MET A 17 -21.75 -0.32 3.91
N ARG A 18 -22.68 0.16 4.74
CA ARG A 18 -23.46 1.36 4.43
C ARG A 18 -22.56 2.58 4.29
N LEU A 19 -21.63 2.77 5.24
CA LEU A 19 -20.64 3.86 5.16
C LEU A 19 -19.83 3.76 3.87
N LEU A 20 -19.24 2.62 3.57
CA LEU A 20 -18.39 2.42 2.38
C LEU A 20 -19.14 2.65 1.07
N ILE A 21 -20.39 2.22 0.96
CA ILE A 21 -21.24 2.48 -0.22
C ILE A 21 -21.57 3.97 -0.33
N GLY A 22 -21.90 4.62 0.77
CA GLY A 22 -22.17 6.06 0.79
C GLY A 22 -20.96 6.86 0.36
N GLU A 23 -19.79 6.53 0.89
CA GLU A 23 -18.50 7.14 0.55
C GLU A 23 -18.11 6.92 -0.92
N PHE A 24 -18.41 5.76 -1.48
CA PHE A 24 -18.18 5.49 -2.90
C PHE A 24 -18.99 6.45 -3.79
N ILE A 25 -20.29 6.62 -3.49
CA ILE A 25 -21.17 7.51 -4.24
C ILE A 25 -20.77 8.98 -4.05
N SER A 26 -20.45 9.37 -2.80
CA SER A 26 -19.97 10.72 -2.49
C SER A 26 -18.63 11.03 -3.16
N GLY A 27 -17.70 10.07 -3.17
CA GLY A 27 -16.41 10.22 -3.84
C GLY A 27 -16.52 10.40 -5.35
N ILE A 28 -17.45 9.71 -6.01
CA ILE A 28 -17.76 9.96 -7.44
C ILE A 28 -18.28 11.38 -7.61
N GLY A 29 -19.21 11.83 -6.76
CA GLY A 29 -19.76 13.18 -6.76
C GLY A 29 -18.67 14.25 -6.63
N ASP A 30 -17.73 14.06 -5.72
CA ASP A 30 -16.60 14.97 -5.53
C ASP A 30 -15.75 15.13 -6.81
N TRP A 31 -15.50 14.04 -7.54
CA TRP A 31 -14.77 14.10 -8.81
C TRP A 31 -15.57 14.77 -9.93
N LEU A 32 -16.88 14.52 -9.99
CA LEU A 32 -17.81 15.23 -10.90
C LEU A 32 -17.67 16.74 -10.73
N TYR A 33 -17.77 17.21 -9.48
CA TYR A 33 -17.63 18.61 -9.12
C TYR A 33 -16.23 19.16 -9.45
N ILE A 34 -15.17 18.44 -9.10
CA ILE A 34 -13.77 18.90 -9.35
C ILE A 34 -13.51 19.11 -10.84
N VAL A 35 -13.93 18.19 -11.69
CA VAL A 35 -13.78 18.32 -13.14
C VAL A 35 -14.61 19.48 -13.67
N ALA A 36 -15.88 19.61 -13.21
CA ALA A 36 -16.78 20.65 -13.65
C ALA A 36 -16.34 22.06 -13.25
N ILE A 37 -15.80 22.26 -12.04
CA ILE A 37 -15.38 23.59 -11.56
C ILE A 37 -14.21 24.15 -12.38
N PHE A 38 -13.24 23.31 -12.76
CA PHE A 38 -12.14 23.75 -13.62
C PHE A 38 -12.64 24.18 -15.01
N VAL A 39 -13.62 23.45 -15.57
CA VAL A 39 -14.24 23.82 -16.83
C VAL A 39 -14.99 25.16 -16.71
N VAL A 40 -15.78 25.37 -15.63
CA VAL A 40 -16.49 26.64 -15.38
C VAL A 40 -15.51 27.81 -15.33
N ILE A 41 -14.47 27.70 -14.49
CA ILE A 41 -13.52 28.79 -14.31
C ILE A 41 -12.79 29.10 -15.62
N TYR A 42 -12.37 28.07 -16.35
CA TYR A 42 -11.65 28.27 -17.60
C TYR A 42 -12.53 28.86 -18.71
N ARG A 43 -13.76 28.33 -18.87
CA ARG A 43 -14.72 28.81 -19.87
C ARG A 43 -15.08 30.29 -19.69
N GLU A 44 -15.26 30.72 -18.44
CA GLU A 44 -15.67 32.09 -18.13
C GLU A 44 -14.49 33.09 -18.14
N SER A 45 -13.30 32.64 -17.73
CA SER A 45 -12.12 33.53 -17.63
C SER A 45 -11.24 33.53 -18.87
N GLY A 46 -11.13 32.40 -19.58
CA GLY A 46 -10.13 32.20 -20.63
C GLY A 46 -8.69 32.29 -20.13
N ASP A 47 -8.47 32.33 -18.82
CA ASP A 47 -7.18 32.58 -18.20
C ASP A 47 -6.64 31.35 -17.46
N ALA A 48 -5.60 30.74 -18.04
CA ALA A 48 -4.93 29.58 -17.46
C ALA A 48 -4.27 29.89 -16.10
N ALA A 49 -3.79 31.14 -15.90
CA ALA A 49 -3.19 31.51 -14.61
C ALA A 49 -4.26 31.60 -13.51
N LEU A 50 -5.47 32.05 -13.82
CA LEU A 50 -6.58 32.07 -12.87
C LEU A 50 -7.01 30.65 -12.49
N VAL A 51 -7.12 29.74 -13.46
CA VAL A 51 -7.42 28.32 -13.21
C VAL A 51 -6.32 27.68 -12.37
N GLY A 52 -5.07 27.97 -12.68
CA GLY A 52 -3.92 27.51 -11.91
C GLY A 52 -3.90 28.05 -10.48
N ALA A 53 -4.17 29.34 -10.30
CA ALA A 53 -4.27 29.98 -8.99
C ALA A 53 -5.41 29.34 -8.15
N PHE A 54 -6.57 29.11 -8.76
CA PHE A 54 -7.67 28.40 -8.10
C PHE A 54 -7.25 26.99 -7.68
N GLY A 55 -6.63 26.21 -8.57
CA GLY A 55 -6.14 24.86 -8.29
C GLY A 55 -5.16 24.84 -7.12
N ALA A 56 -4.24 25.81 -7.05
CA ALA A 56 -3.28 25.94 -5.95
C ALA A 56 -3.95 26.34 -4.64
N ILE A 57 -4.79 27.40 -4.66
CA ILE A 57 -5.44 27.92 -3.46
C ILE A 57 -6.40 26.91 -2.86
N ARG A 58 -7.07 26.10 -3.68
CA ARG A 58 -7.99 25.04 -3.23
C ARG A 58 -7.30 23.97 -2.37
N LEU A 59 -5.99 23.79 -2.52
CA LEU A 59 -5.22 22.83 -1.71
C LEU A 59 -4.79 23.39 -0.36
N LEU A 60 -4.75 24.72 -0.18
CA LEU A 60 -4.29 25.35 1.06
C LEU A 60 -5.11 24.97 2.30
N PRO A 61 -6.46 24.86 2.24
CA PRO A 61 -7.25 24.46 3.41
C PRO A 61 -6.80 23.12 4.02
N TYR A 62 -6.37 22.15 3.20
CA TYR A 62 -5.89 20.86 3.69
C TYR A 62 -4.60 21.00 4.52
N VAL A 63 -3.73 21.95 4.19
CA VAL A 63 -2.50 22.21 4.94
C VAL A 63 -2.81 23.03 6.20
N ILE A 64 -3.54 24.14 6.04
CA ILE A 64 -3.81 25.10 7.13
C ILE A 64 -4.70 24.50 8.22
N LEU A 65 -5.71 23.73 7.81
CA LEU A 65 -6.71 23.16 8.73
C LEU A 65 -6.36 21.74 9.21
N SER A 66 -5.25 21.15 8.78
CA SER A 66 -4.88 19.77 9.16
C SER A 66 -4.82 19.55 10.67
N VAL A 67 -4.18 20.47 11.40
CA VAL A 67 -4.06 20.37 12.86
C VAL A 67 -5.38 20.67 13.58
N PRO A 68 -6.10 21.79 13.31
CA PRO A 68 -7.43 22.01 13.85
C PRO A 68 -8.40 20.89 13.58
N ALA A 69 -8.39 20.33 12.38
CA ALA A 69 -9.27 19.22 11.97
C ALA A 69 -9.00 17.94 12.78
N GLY A 70 -7.73 17.62 13.02
CA GLY A 70 -7.37 16.51 13.90
C GLY A 70 -7.89 16.71 15.32
N ILE A 71 -7.71 17.90 15.90
CA ILE A 71 -8.20 18.23 17.25
C ILE A 71 -9.74 18.11 17.33
N VAL A 72 -10.46 18.54 16.29
CA VAL A 72 -11.92 18.41 16.22
C VAL A 72 -12.33 16.95 16.14
N ALA A 73 -11.68 16.13 15.31
CA ALA A 73 -11.96 14.70 15.18
C ALA A 73 -11.69 13.92 16.48
N ASP A 74 -10.75 14.38 17.31
CA ASP A 74 -10.44 13.76 18.59
C ASP A 74 -11.41 14.17 19.71
N ARG A 75 -11.94 15.39 19.67
CA ARG A 75 -12.78 15.94 20.74
C ARG A 75 -14.28 15.70 20.58
N PHE A 76 -14.76 15.63 19.35
CA PHE A 76 -16.18 15.52 19.04
C PHE A 76 -16.54 14.11 18.56
N ASP A 77 -17.86 13.80 18.57
CA ASP A 77 -18.36 12.59 17.94
C ASP A 77 -18.01 12.61 16.45
N ARG A 78 -17.22 11.64 16.02
CA ARG A 78 -16.67 11.55 14.65
C ARG A 78 -17.76 11.49 13.60
N ARG A 79 -18.89 10.80 13.91
CA ARG A 79 -20.07 10.77 13.06
C ARG A 79 -20.66 12.17 12.85
N ILE A 80 -20.72 12.99 13.93
CA ILE A 80 -21.25 14.35 13.84
C ILE A 80 -20.31 15.22 13.03
N VAL A 81 -19.00 15.08 13.20
CA VAL A 81 -18.01 15.83 12.40
C VAL A 81 -18.16 15.50 10.91
N LEU A 82 -18.29 14.23 10.55
CA LEU A 82 -18.55 13.80 9.17
C LEU A 82 -19.86 14.36 8.65
N LEU A 83 -20.96 14.20 9.40
CA LEU A 83 -22.29 14.67 9.02
C LEU A 83 -22.31 16.19 8.77
N VAL A 84 -21.74 16.97 9.69
CA VAL A 84 -21.67 18.44 9.56
C VAL A 84 -20.81 18.83 8.36
N SER A 85 -19.68 18.15 8.14
CA SER A 85 -18.81 18.38 6.98
C SER A 85 -19.55 18.12 5.67
N ASP A 86 -20.31 17.02 5.56
CA ASP A 86 -21.03 16.68 4.34
C ASP A 86 -22.22 17.61 4.08
N LEU A 87 -22.99 17.96 5.11
CA LEU A 87 -24.07 18.93 4.99
C LEU A 87 -23.55 20.33 4.61
N TYR A 88 -22.42 20.75 5.19
CA TYR A 88 -21.75 22.00 4.84
C TYR A 88 -21.32 21.99 3.38
N ARG A 89 -20.60 20.96 2.92
CA ARG A 89 -20.18 20.82 1.53
C ARG A 89 -21.39 20.75 0.58
N GLY A 90 -22.38 19.94 0.93
CA GLY A 90 -23.61 19.80 0.15
C GLY A 90 -24.38 21.13 0.00
N SER A 91 -24.49 21.94 1.06
CA SER A 91 -25.11 23.26 0.98
C SER A 91 -24.36 24.20 0.04
N LEU A 92 -23.03 24.18 0.07
CA LEU A 92 -22.21 24.95 -0.86
C LEU A 92 -22.36 24.48 -2.31
N MET A 93 -22.52 23.17 -2.56
CA MET A 93 -22.81 22.63 -3.89
C MET A 93 -24.15 23.14 -4.43
N VAL A 94 -25.19 23.20 -3.58
CA VAL A 94 -26.50 23.77 -3.97
C VAL A 94 -26.36 25.24 -4.34
N VAL A 95 -25.67 26.04 -3.51
CA VAL A 95 -25.44 27.46 -3.81
C VAL A 95 -24.65 27.64 -5.12
N MET A 96 -23.61 26.86 -5.33
CA MET A 96 -22.83 26.91 -6.58
C MET A 96 -23.67 26.47 -7.79
N ALA A 97 -24.53 25.45 -7.66
CA ALA A 97 -25.45 25.05 -8.71
C ALA A 97 -26.41 26.19 -9.11
N VAL A 98 -26.97 26.90 -8.13
CA VAL A 98 -27.81 28.08 -8.36
C VAL A 98 -27.02 29.19 -9.06
N LEU A 99 -25.80 29.50 -8.62
CA LEU A 99 -24.98 30.52 -9.25
C LEU A 99 -24.60 30.15 -10.68
N VAL A 100 -24.28 28.89 -10.96
CA VAL A 100 -24.01 28.41 -12.32
C VAL A 100 -25.24 28.56 -13.20
N ALA A 101 -26.44 28.18 -12.69
CA ALA A 101 -27.71 28.32 -13.42
C ALA A 101 -28.07 29.80 -13.72
N MET A 102 -27.68 30.72 -12.84
CA MET A 102 -27.92 32.16 -12.98
C MET A 102 -26.78 32.90 -13.69
N HIS A 103 -25.77 32.22 -14.20
CA HIS A 103 -24.55 32.83 -14.76
C HIS A 103 -23.92 33.84 -13.79
N GLY A 104 -23.88 33.46 -12.51
CA GLY A 104 -23.32 34.26 -11.42
C GLY A 104 -21.80 34.44 -11.52
N PRO A 105 -21.22 35.35 -10.70
CA PRO A 105 -19.79 35.67 -10.78
C PRO A 105 -18.90 34.45 -10.53
N THR A 106 -18.04 34.13 -11.50
CA THR A 106 -17.09 32.97 -11.43
C THR A 106 -16.19 33.03 -10.20
N LEU A 107 -15.75 34.23 -9.80
CA LEU A 107 -14.93 34.43 -8.61
C LEU A 107 -15.66 33.99 -7.33
N LEU A 108 -16.98 34.23 -7.26
CA LEU A 108 -17.79 33.79 -6.12
C LEU A 108 -17.92 32.26 -6.11
N ILE A 109 -18.12 31.64 -7.27
CA ILE A 109 -18.17 30.18 -7.42
C ILE A 109 -16.82 29.56 -6.99
N ALA A 110 -15.70 30.15 -7.42
CA ALA A 110 -14.36 29.72 -7.02
C ALA A 110 -14.15 29.84 -5.49
N ALA A 111 -14.58 30.95 -4.89
CA ALA A 111 -14.48 31.18 -3.44
C ALA A 111 -15.29 30.13 -2.64
N LEU A 112 -16.52 29.81 -3.09
CA LEU A 112 -17.34 28.77 -2.49
C LEU A 112 -16.72 27.39 -2.60
N ALA A 113 -16.03 27.13 -3.71
CA ALA A 113 -15.30 25.89 -3.93
C ALA A 113 -14.11 25.73 -2.97
N ILE A 114 -13.39 26.83 -2.67
CA ILE A 114 -12.33 26.84 -1.66
C ILE A 114 -12.91 26.63 -0.26
N LEU A 115 -14.07 27.23 0.03
CA LEU A 115 -14.79 26.98 1.27
C LEU A 115 -15.22 25.51 1.39
N ALA A 116 -15.67 24.89 0.31
CA ALA A 116 -15.99 23.46 0.30
C ALA A 116 -14.76 22.57 0.61
N ALA A 117 -13.59 22.94 0.09
CA ALA A 117 -12.32 22.26 0.42
C ALA A 117 -11.97 22.36 1.92
N SER A 118 -12.37 23.44 2.59
CA SER A 118 -12.22 23.56 4.04
C SER A 118 -13.05 22.52 4.80
N GLY A 119 -14.27 22.22 4.36
CA GLY A 119 -15.08 21.12 4.90
C GLY A 119 -14.40 19.76 4.72
N SER A 120 -13.82 19.51 3.54
CA SER A 120 -13.10 18.28 3.26
C SER A 120 -11.87 18.09 4.15
N ALA A 121 -11.22 19.17 4.59
CA ALA A 121 -10.09 19.10 5.52
C ALA A 121 -10.47 18.48 6.87
N PHE A 122 -11.71 18.69 7.35
CA PHE A 122 -12.22 18.06 8.58
C PHE A 122 -12.70 16.62 8.36
N PHE A 123 -13.11 16.28 7.15
CA PHE A 123 -13.63 14.98 6.80
C PHE A 123 -12.59 13.86 6.96
N TYR A 124 -11.38 14.02 6.41
CA TYR A 124 -10.39 12.95 6.36
C TYR A 124 -9.91 12.47 7.74
N PRO A 125 -9.56 13.35 8.72
CA PRO A 125 -9.21 12.90 10.06
C PRO A 125 -10.37 12.19 10.78
N ALA A 126 -11.58 12.74 10.63
CA ALA A 126 -12.77 12.16 11.25
C ALA A 126 -13.08 10.77 10.66
N MET A 127 -12.96 10.59 9.34
CA MET A 127 -13.15 9.31 8.67
C MET A 127 -12.11 8.27 9.08
N GLY A 128 -10.83 8.67 9.13
CA GLY A 128 -9.74 7.81 9.59
C GLY A 128 -9.93 7.31 11.03
N ALA A 129 -10.59 8.10 11.89
CA ALA A 129 -10.91 7.71 13.25
C ALA A 129 -12.26 6.97 13.38
N TYR A 130 -13.24 7.24 12.49
CA TYR A 130 -14.56 6.62 12.55
C TYR A 130 -14.61 5.22 11.96
N LEU A 131 -13.86 4.97 10.88
CA LEU A 131 -13.80 3.67 10.21
C LEU A 131 -13.38 2.53 11.15
N PRO A 132 -12.29 2.66 11.96
CA PRO A 132 -11.94 1.68 12.97
C PRO A 132 -13.02 1.48 14.04
N ALA A 133 -13.72 2.55 14.44
CA ALA A 133 -14.77 2.47 15.46
C ALA A 133 -16.01 1.69 15.03
N LEU A 134 -16.22 1.48 13.72
CA LEU A 134 -17.27 0.63 13.18
C LEU A 134 -16.84 -0.84 13.00
N ALA A 135 -15.55 -1.15 13.10
CA ALA A 135 -15.06 -2.52 13.06
C ALA A 135 -15.50 -3.26 14.34
N ARG A 136 -15.93 -4.51 14.19
CA ARG A 136 -16.40 -5.34 15.31
C ARG A 136 -15.24 -5.94 16.11
N ASP A 137 -14.11 -6.17 15.45
CA ASP A 137 -12.90 -6.71 16.02
C ASP A 137 -11.65 -6.19 15.26
N GLU A 138 -10.46 -6.45 15.81
CA GLU A 138 -9.20 -6.04 15.20
C GLU A 138 -8.95 -6.66 13.82
N ARG A 139 -9.53 -7.85 13.53
CA ARG A 139 -9.35 -8.55 12.24
C ARG A 139 -10.03 -7.79 11.10
N GLN A 140 -11.06 -6.98 11.38
CA GLN A 140 -11.76 -6.19 10.38
C GLN A 140 -11.04 -4.87 10.05
N LEU A 141 -10.10 -4.38 10.88
CA LEU A 141 -9.44 -3.08 10.70
C LEU A 141 -8.65 -3.00 9.38
N GLY A 142 -7.80 -3.99 9.12
CA GLY A 142 -7.03 -4.05 7.88
C GLY A 142 -7.90 -4.09 6.62
N PRO A 143 -8.85 -5.04 6.51
CA PRO A 143 -9.80 -5.12 5.40
C PRO A 143 -10.67 -3.87 5.23
N ALA A 144 -11.12 -3.23 6.33
CA ALA A 144 -11.92 -2.00 6.27
C ALA A 144 -11.13 -0.82 5.67
N ASN A 145 -9.89 -0.61 6.15
CA ASN A 145 -9.00 0.41 5.61
C ASN A 145 -8.66 0.14 4.13
N SER A 146 -8.41 -1.13 3.77
CA SER A 146 -8.14 -1.53 2.39
C SER A 146 -9.35 -1.30 1.49
N ALA A 147 -10.56 -1.59 1.96
CA ALA A 147 -11.80 -1.34 1.22
C ALA A 147 -12.01 0.16 1.01
N TRP A 148 -11.82 0.99 2.03
CA TRP A 148 -11.92 2.45 1.90
C TRP A 148 -10.88 3.01 0.92
N ALA A 149 -9.62 2.62 1.03
CA ALA A 149 -8.58 3.02 0.10
C ALA A 149 -8.92 2.58 -1.35
N SER A 150 -9.47 1.38 -1.53
CA SER A 150 -9.92 0.90 -2.84
C SER A 150 -11.06 1.73 -3.40
N ILE A 151 -12.03 2.13 -2.56
CA ILE A 151 -13.14 3.01 -2.93
C ILE A 151 -12.62 4.38 -3.37
N GLN A 152 -11.69 4.97 -2.63
CA GLN A 152 -11.09 6.25 -3.00
C GLN A 152 -10.37 6.18 -4.35
N ASN A 153 -9.56 5.14 -4.57
CA ASN A 153 -8.88 4.93 -5.83
C ASN A 153 -9.87 4.68 -6.99
N PHE A 154 -10.93 3.90 -6.74
CA PHE A 154 -11.94 3.61 -7.77
C PHE A 154 -12.76 4.85 -8.10
N SER A 155 -13.11 5.67 -7.11
CA SER A 155 -13.76 6.96 -7.32
C SER A 155 -12.88 7.94 -8.12
N PHE A 156 -11.56 7.91 -7.89
CA PHE A 156 -10.58 8.68 -8.68
C PHE A 156 -10.56 8.29 -10.16
N ILE A 157 -10.79 7.01 -10.48
CA ILE A 157 -10.81 6.49 -11.84
C ILE A 157 -12.15 6.76 -12.52
N VAL A 158 -13.23 6.36 -11.84
CA VAL A 158 -14.59 6.34 -12.39
C VAL A 158 -15.24 7.73 -12.36
N GLY A 159 -14.97 8.51 -11.32
CA GLY A 159 -15.55 9.84 -11.12
C GLY A 159 -15.27 10.79 -12.29
N PRO A 160 -14.01 11.02 -12.68
CA PRO A 160 -13.69 11.87 -13.83
C PRO A 160 -14.23 11.34 -15.16
N ALA A 161 -14.30 10.01 -15.34
CA ALA A 161 -14.92 9.41 -16.53
C ALA A 161 -16.42 9.74 -16.62
N ILE A 162 -17.14 9.60 -15.50
CA ILE A 162 -18.56 9.97 -15.41
C ILE A 162 -18.69 11.49 -15.60
N ALA A 163 -17.80 12.30 -15.04
CA ALA A 163 -17.79 13.74 -15.23
C ALA A 163 -17.68 14.11 -16.73
N GLY A 164 -16.80 13.43 -17.49
CA GLY A 164 -16.69 13.61 -18.93
C GLY A 164 -18.00 13.32 -19.67
N ILE A 165 -18.69 12.22 -19.30
CA ILE A 165 -19.99 11.88 -19.88
C ILE A 165 -21.04 12.95 -19.52
N VAL A 166 -21.09 13.40 -18.27
CA VAL A 166 -22.03 14.44 -17.82
C VAL A 166 -21.78 15.77 -18.54
N LEU A 167 -20.52 16.15 -18.74
CA LEU A 167 -20.15 17.34 -19.50
C LEU A 167 -20.50 17.20 -20.99
N ALA A 168 -20.28 16.02 -21.58
CA ALA A 168 -20.68 15.73 -22.97
C ALA A 168 -22.20 15.84 -23.20
N LEU A 169 -23.00 15.57 -22.18
CA LEU A 169 -24.45 15.81 -22.19
C LEU A 169 -24.82 17.30 -22.04
N GLY A 170 -23.81 18.18 -21.97
CA GLY A 170 -23.95 19.64 -22.06
C GLY A 170 -24.28 20.33 -20.75
N SER A 171 -24.10 19.70 -19.59
CA SER A 171 -24.54 20.33 -18.35
C SER A 171 -23.54 20.24 -17.19
N VAL A 172 -22.73 21.29 -17.06
CA VAL A 172 -21.95 21.56 -15.85
C VAL A 172 -22.85 21.60 -14.60
N LEU A 173 -24.07 22.15 -14.72
CA LEU A 173 -25.05 22.26 -13.64
C LEU A 173 -25.41 20.88 -13.05
N ILE A 174 -25.56 19.87 -13.90
CA ILE A 174 -25.88 18.50 -13.47
C ILE A 174 -24.77 17.95 -12.55
N ALA A 175 -23.50 18.24 -12.81
CA ALA A 175 -22.39 17.78 -11.97
C ALA A 175 -22.51 18.34 -10.53
N PHE A 176 -22.85 19.62 -10.37
CA PHE A 176 -23.05 20.22 -9.04
C PHE A 176 -24.29 19.64 -8.34
N ILE A 177 -25.40 19.42 -9.06
CA ILE A 177 -26.61 18.84 -8.50
C ILE A 177 -26.35 17.38 -8.05
N LEU A 178 -25.72 16.58 -8.89
CA LEU A 178 -25.41 15.19 -8.55
C LEU A 178 -24.50 15.11 -7.32
N ASN A 179 -23.52 16.00 -7.21
CA ASN A 179 -22.67 16.04 -6.01
C ASN A 179 -23.44 16.50 -4.77
N ALA A 180 -24.33 17.51 -4.88
CA ALA A 180 -25.19 17.92 -3.78
C ALA A 180 -26.08 16.75 -3.30
N VAL A 181 -26.66 16.00 -4.24
CA VAL A 181 -27.48 14.81 -3.93
C VAL A 181 -26.63 13.71 -3.26
N SER A 182 -25.40 13.50 -3.71
CA SER A 182 -24.50 12.51 -3.09
C SER A 182 -24.16 12.86 -1.64
N PHE A 183 -23.98 14.14 -1.32
CA PHE A 183 -23.79 14.60 0.06
C PHE A 183 -25.03 14.42 0.93
N ILE A 184 -26.22 14.64 0.39
CA ILE A 184 -27.46 14.35 1.11
C ILE A 184 -27.59 12.84 1.36
N PHE A 185 -27.24 12.03 0.37
CA PHE A 185 -27.31 10.57 0.48
C PHE A 185 -26.38 10.04 1.58
N ILE A 186 -25.10 10.46 1.61
CA ILE A 186 -24.18 10.03 2.67
C ILE A 186 -24.56 10.61 4.03
N ALA A 187 -25.12 11.83 4.10
CA ALA A 187 -25.59 12.42 5.35
C ALA A 187 -26.75 11.60 5.97
N VAL A 188 -27.68 11.09 5.15
CA VAL A 188 -28.74 10.18 5.61
C VAL A 188 -28.17 8.87 6.13
N ILE A 189 -27.15 8.32 5.46
CA ILE A 189 -26.46 7.13 5.92
C ILE A 189 -25.79 7.41 7.27
N LEU A 190 -24.98 8.47 7.39
CA LEU A 190 -24.29 8.85 8.61
C LEU A 190 -25.27 9.05 9.77
N TRP A 191 -26.44 9.66 9.51
CA TRP A 191 -27.49 9.81 10.53
C TRP A 191 -27.97 8.46 11.07
N SER A 192 -27.99 7.41 10.25
CA SER A 192 -28.43 6.06 10.63
C SER A 192 -27.35 5.21 11.32
N LEU A 193 -26.10 5.68 11.35
CA LEU A 193 -24.97 4.94 11.92
C LEU A 193 -24.80 5.20 13.43
N PRO A 194 -24.16 4.30 14.17
CA PRO A 194 -23.92 4.48 15.61
C PRO A 194 -22.97 5.67 15.87
N PRO A 195 -23.17 6.39 16.99
CA PRO A 195 -22.22 7.44 17.42
C PRO A 195 -20.88 6.83 17.82
N SER A 196 -19.78 7.57 17.61
CA SER A 196 -18.44 7.17 18.02
C SER A 196 -17.79 8.30 18.81
N ARG A 197 -17.79 8.19 20.13
CA ARG A 197 -17.17 9.16 21.03
C ARG A 197 -15.67 8.89 21.16
N ALA A 198 -14.91 9.98 21.39
CA ALA A 198 -13.52 9.88 21.81
C ALA A 198 -13.40 9.01 23.08
N GLY A 199 -12.50 8.02 23.06
CA GLY A 199 -12.27 7.12 24.21
C GLY A 199 -12.90 5.72 24.09
N GLN A 200 -13.75 5.44 23.11
CA GLN A 200 -14.12 4.07 22.77
C GLN A 200 -13.09 3.46 21.79
N ALA A 201 -11.84 3.33 22.23
CA ALA A 201 -10.99 2.28 21.70
C ALA A 201 -11.68 0.94 22.01
N VAL A 202 -11.63 0.00 21.07
CA VAL A 202 -12.13 -1.37 21.28
C VAL A 202 -11.65 -1.81 22.66
N ALA A 203 -12.59 -1.90 23.64
CA ALA A 203 -12.27 -2.43 24.94
C ALA A 203 -11.87 -3.88 24.70
N THR A 204 -10.59 -4.15 24.79
CA THR A 204 -10.11 -5.51 25.01
C THR A 204 -10.74 -5.95 26.31
N THR A 205 -11.78 -6.77 26.22
CA THR A 205 -12.25 -7.56 27.36
C THR A 205 -11.17 -8.57 27.66
N THR A 206 -10.18 -8.15 28.42
CA THR A 206 -9.37 -9.02 29.24
C THR A 206 -9.90 -8.85 30.66
N ASP A 207 -10.99 -9.56 30.96
CA ASP A 207 -11.27 -10.02 32.31
C ASP A 207 -10.21 -11.10 32.63
N ASP A 208 -9.06 -10.64 33.09
CA ASP A 208 -8.15 -11.41 33.94
C ASP A 208 -7.26 -10.38 34.67
N GLU A 209 -7.77 -9.96 35.83
CA GLU A 209 -6.95 -9.38 36.89
C GLU A 209 -6.06 -10.50 37.44
N THR A 210 -4.96 -10.75 36.82
CA THR A 210 -3.80 -11.36 37.44
C THR A 210 -2.66 -10.36 37.35
N THR A 211 -2.41 -9.75 38.51
CA THR A 211 -1.18 -8.98 38.78
C THR A 211 0.04 -9.85 38.47
N ALA A 212 0.51 -9.79 37.25
CA ALA A 212 1.84 -10.23 36.88
C ALA A 212 2.73 -8.98 36.80
N GLU A 213 3.63 -8.85 37.78
CA GLU A 213 4.76 -7.95 37.73
C GLU A 213 5.40 -8.04 36.35
N ALA A 214 5.46 -6.91 35.65
CA ALA A 214 6.18 -6.80 34.40
C ALA A 214 7.66 -7.15 34.65
N PRO A 215 8.27 -8.12 33.94
CA PRO A 215 9.69 -8.34 34.04
C PRO A 215 10.41 -7.09 33.53
N ALA A 216 11.31 -6.60 34.39
CA ALA A 216 12.14 -5.44 34.16
C ALA A 216 12.83 -5.52 32.79
N THR A 217 12.62 -4.46 32.01
CA THR A 217 13.55 -3.90 31.02
C THR A 217 14.40 -4.90 30.24
N THR A 218 13.82 -5.51 29.22
CA THR A 218 14.63 -5.82 28.03
C THR A 218 14.91 -4.48 27.36
N ARG A 219 16.16 -4.04 27.42
CA ARG A 219 16.66 -2.85 26.76
C ARG A 219 16.22 -2.93 25.29
N ALA A 220 15.35 -2.01 24.87
CA ALA A 220 15.00 -1.86 23.46
C ALA A 220 16.31 -1.82 22.64
N PRO A 221 16.39 -2.50 21.49
CA PRO A 221 17.56 -2.39 20.61
C PRO A 221 17.79 -0.90 20.38
N ALA A 222 19.06 -0.47 20.51
CA ALA A 222 19.44 0.93 20.29
C ALA A 222 18.78 1.44 19.00
N GLU A 223 18.00 2.52 19.12
CA GLU A 223 17.30 3.15 18.00
C GLU A 223 18.28 3.34 16.84
N ALA A 224 18.01 2.71 15.72
CA ALA A 224 18.83 2.92 14.53
C ALA A 224 18.72 4.41 14.15
N PRO A 225 19.83 5.15 13.99
CA PRO A 225 19.78 6.57 13.74
C PRO A 225 19.02 6.86 12.45
N LEU A 226 18.11 7.83 12.48
CA LEU A 226 17.33 8.25 11.32
C LEU A 226 18.28 8.64 10.17
N GLN A 227 18.19 7.95 9.05
CA GLN A 227 19.06 8.16 7.91
C GLN A 227 18.57 9.37 7.09
N ILE A 228 19.05 10.56 7.40
CA ILE A 228 18.60 11.83 6.80
C ILE A 228 18.82 11.85 5.29
N ARG A 229 19.98 11.38 4.79
CA ARG A 229 20.31 11.43 3.35
C ARG A 229 19.36 10.61 2.48
N PRO A 230 19.04 9.34 2.77
CA PRO A 230 18.02 8.58 2.04
C PRO A 230 16.62 9.19 2.09
N LEU A 231 16.22 9.76 3.23
CA LEU A 231 14.93 10.45 3.37
C LEU A 231 14.88 11.72 2.52
N ALA A 232 15.94 12.52 2.49
CA ALA A 232 16.03 13.67 1.61
C ALA A 232 15.95 13.26 0.13
N GLY A 233 16.61 12.15 -0.26
CA GLY A 233 16.51 11.61 -1.61
C GLY A 233 15.07 11.22 -1.98
N LEU A 234 14.35 10.54 -1.07
CA LEU A 234 12.95 10.21 -1.27
C LEU A 234 12.08 11.47 -1.36
N THR A 235 12.32 12.46 -0.50
CA THR A 235 11.60 13.74 -0.55
C THR A 235 11.78 14.43 -1.91
N ILE A 236 12.98 14.42 -2.48
CA ILE A 236 13.25 14.98 -3.81
C ILE A 236 12.40 14.30 -4.89
N VAL A 237 12.26 12.97 -4.85
CA VAL A 237 11.39 12.23 -5.78
C VAL A 237 9.93 12.64 -5.61
N GLN A 238 9.46 12.74 -4.36
CA GLN A 238 8.07 13.10 -4.05
C GLN A 238 7.73 14.56 -4.35
N LEU A 239 8.70 15.49 -4.29
CA LEU A 239 8.51 16.87 -4.71
C LEU A 239 8.06 16.94 -6.17
N MET A 240 8.71 16.18 -7.05
CA MET A 240 8.39 16.21 -8.48
C MET A 240 7.09 15.47 -8.79
N ALA A 241 6.82 14.36 -8.09
CA ALA A 241 5.55 13.64 -8.19
C ALA A 241 4.37 14.54 -7.76
N GLY A 242 4.50 15.25 -6.64
CA GLY A 242 3.53 16.24 -6.18
C GLY A 242 3.30 17.35 -7.19
N PHE A 243 4.39 17.95 -7.72
CA PHE A 243 4.32 19.00 -8.73
C PHE A 243 3.54 18.58 -9.97
N LEU A 244 3.88 17.42 -10.54
CA LEU A 244 3.16 16.89 -11.70
C LEU A 244 1.71 16.55 -11.37
N GLY A 245 1.44 15.90 -10.22
CA GLY A 245 0.09 15.53 -9.82
C GLY A 245 -0.85 16.72 -9.68
N GLY A 246 -0.40 17.81 -9.03
CA GLY A 246 -1.17 19.03 -8.91
C GLY A 246 -1.36 19.73 -10.26
N GLY A 247 -0.30 19.81 -11.06
CA GLY A 247 -0.36 20.43 -12.38
C GLY A 247 -1.30 19.72 -13.34
N LEU A 248 -1.27 18.38 -13.37
CA LEU A 248 -2.11 17.57 -14.23
C LEU A 248 -3.62 17.78 -13.98
N GLN A 249 -4.02 17.98 -12.74
CA GLN A 249 -5.44 18.24 -12.41
C GLN A 249 -5.96 19.51 -13.09
N VAL A 250 -5.08 20.47 -13.36
CA VAL A 250 -5.45 21.77 -13.95
C VAL A 250 -5.25 21.79 -15.46
N ILE A 251 -4.10 21.29 -15.95
CA ILE A 251 -3.78 21.40 -17.38
C ILE A 251 -4.68 20.59 -18.29
N THR A 252 -5.37 19.56 -17.78
CA THR A 252 -6.28 18.73 -18.59
C THR A 252 -7.37 19.56 -19.26
N VAL A 253 -7.91 20.58 -18.59
CA VAL A 253 -8.93 21.45 -19.18
C VAL A 253 -8.34 22.34 -20.28
N ILE A 254 -7.14 22.87 -20.06
CA ILE A 254 -6.45 23.72 -21.05
C ILE A 254 -6.02 22.89 -22.26
N LEU A 255 -5.48 21.70 -22.03
CA LEU A 255 -5.16 20.76 -23.10
C LEU A 255 -6.38 20.40 -23.93
N ALA A 256 -7.53 20.12 -23.30
CA ALA A 256 -8.76 19.75 -23.98
C ALA A 256 -9.30 20.88 -24.87
N ILE A 257 -9.35 22.10 -24.35
CA ILE A 257 -10.02 23.23 -25.00
C ILE A 257 -9.08 23.96 -25.98
N ASP A 258 -7.87 24.38 -25.54
CA ASP A 258 -7.01 25.25 -26.32
C ASP A 258 -5.98 24.50 -27.16
N VAL A 259 -5.34 23.47 -26.59
CA VAL A 259 -4.24 22.78 -27.28
C VAL A 259 -4.78 21.78 -28.30
N LEU A 260 -5.65 20.88 -27.85
CA LEU A 260 -6.22 19.83 -28.69
C LEU A 260 -7.50 20.26 -29.43
N LYS A 261 -8.12 21.36 -29.00
CA LYS A 261 -9.38 21.90 -29.56
C LYS A 261 -10.48 20.82 -29.65
N ALA A 262 -10.53 19.93 -28.65
CA ALA A 262 -11.36 18.75 -28.64
C ALA A 262 -12.66 18.94 -27.80
N GLY A 263 -12.89 20.13 -27.25
CA GLY A 263 -14.09 20.45 -26.46
C GLY A 263 -13.97 20.15 -24.98
N GLU A 264 -14.98 20.57 -24.19
CA GLU A 264 -14.99 20.43 -22.73
C GLU A 264 -15.10 18.95 -22.29
N GLU A 265 -15.77 18.12 -23.07
CA GLU A 265 -15.89 16.67 -22.83
C GLU A 265 -14.55 15.93 -22.87
N ALA A 266 -13.60 16.43 -23.68
CA ALA A 266 -12.27 15.86 -23.77
C ALA A 266 -11.50 15.98 -22.44
N ASN A 267 -11.80 16.98 -21.60
CA ASN A 267 -11.26 17.06 -20.24
C ASN A 267 -11.65 15.83 -19.39
N GLY A 268 -12.92 15.38 -19.52
CA GLY A 268 -13.37 14.16 -18.86
C GLY A 268 -12.64 12.91 -19.36
N TYR A 269 -12.44 12.80 -20.69
CA TYR A 269 -11.70 11.66 -21.28
C TYR A 269 -10.23 11.64 -20.85
N LEU A 270 -9.56 12.79 -20.78
CA LEU A 270 -8.18 12.91 -20.29
C LEU A 270 -8.08 12.47 -18.82
N ASN A 271 -9.01 12.92 -17.97
CA ASN A 271 -9.06 12.49 -16.58
C ASN A 271 -9.38 10.99 -16.43
N ALA A 272 -10.27 10.44 -17.27
CA ALA A 272 -10.53 9.00 -17.32
C ALA A 272 -9.27 8.20 -17.71
N ALA A 273 -8.49 8.70 -18.68
CA ALA A 273 -7.24 8.08 -19.08
C ALA A 273 -6.19 8.11 -17.96
N ILE A 274 -6.14 9.20 -17.15
CA ILE A 274 -5.33 9.26 -15.91
C ILE A 274 -5.76 8.14 -14.97
N GLY A 275 -7.06 7.97 -14.74
CA GLY A 275 -7.59 6.92 -13.86
C GLY A 275 -7.25 5.51 -14.34
N ILE A 276 -7.46 5.22 -15.62
CA ILE A 276 -7.15 3.91 -16.23
C ILE A 276 -5.65 3.63 -16.16
N GLY A 277 -4.82 4.62 -16.51
CA GLY A 277 -3.36 4.51 -16.43
C GLY A 277 -2.91 4.24 -15.00
N GLY A 278 -3.48 4.96 -14.02
CA GLY A 278 -3.24 4.74 -12.60
C GLY A 278 -3.59 3.32 -12.15
N LEU A 279 -4.73 2.76 -12.59
CA LEU A 279 -5.11 1.38 -12.30
C LEU A 279 -4.08 0.38 -12.82
N ILE A 280 -3.65 0.53 -14.07
CA ILE A 280 -2.62 -0.32 -14.69
C ILE A 280 -1.30 -0.21 -13.91
N GLY A 281 -0.89 1.03 -13.60
CA GLY A 281 0.32 1.30 -12.80
C GLY A 281 0.25 0.69 -11.40
N GLY A 282 -0.91 0.79 -10.73
CA GLY A 282 -1.15 0.23 -9.40
C GLY A 282 -1.04 -1.29 -9.35
N ILE A 283 -1.62 -1.98 -10.33
CA ILE A 283 -1.50 -3.44 -10.47
C ILE A 283 -0.02 -3.82 -10.68
N GLY A 284 0.68 -3.10 -11.57
CA GLY A 284 2.10 -3.30 -11.81
C GLY A 284 2.96 -3.04 -10.58
N ALA A 285 2.68 -1.95 -9.85
CA ALA A 285 3.39 -1.57 -8.63
C ALA A 285 3.27 -2.63 -7.54
N GLY A 286 2.10 -3.26 -7.38
CA GLY A 286 1.89 -4.34 -6.41
C GLY A 286 2.86 -5.51 -6.56
N ALA A 287 3.20 -5.89 -7.80
CA ALA A 287 4.21 -6.90 -8.09
C ALA A 287 5.65 -6.39 -7.85
N LEU A 288 5.89 -5.11 -8.07
CA LEU A 288 7.20 -4.49 -7.96
C LEU A 288 7.63 -4.25 -6.50
N VAL A 289 6.68 -3.93 -5.61
CA VAL A 289 6.92 -3.69 -4.18
C VAL A 289 7.47 -4.91 -3.45
N LEU A 290 7.15 -6.11 -3.93
CA LEU A 290 7.66 -7.37 -3.38
C LEU A 290 9.16 -7.58 -3.66
N ARG A 291 9.76 -6.82 -4.57
CA ARG A 291 11.19 -6.92 -4.88
C ARG A 291 12.05 -6.43 -3.71
N ARG A 292 13.20 -7.06 -3.54
CA ARG A 292 14.18 -6.67 -2.50
C ARG A 292 14.77 -5.29 -2.79
N ARG A 293 15.06 -4.99 -4.05
CA ARG A 293 15.65 -3.72 -4.52
C ARG A 293 14.56 -2.88 -5.16
N LEU A 294 14.28 -1.73 -4.58
CA LEU A 294 13.22 -0.81 -5.04
C LEU A 294 13.73 0.31 -5.95
N GLY A 295 15.05 0.48 -6.06
CA GLY A 295 15.63 1.52 -6.92
C GLY A 295 15.27 1.36 -8.40
N ALA A 296 15.36 0.14 -8.96
CA ALA A 296 15.02 -0.11 -10.35
C ALA A 296 13.51 0.10 -10.66
N PRO A 297 12.55 -0.38 -9.83
CA PRO A 297 11.14 -0.01 -9.97
C PRO A 297 10.88 1.48 -9.92
N LEU A 298 11.51 2.21 -9.01
CA LEU A 298 11.35 3.65 -8.89
C LEU A 298 11.85 4.39 -10.15
N LEU A 299 13.02 4.00 -10.68
CA LEU A 299 13.55 4.55 -11.92
C LEU A 299 12.66 4.21 -13.12
N ALA A 300 12.16 2.99 -13.22
CA ALA A 300 11.24 2.58 -14.28
C ALA A 300 9.95 3.41 -14.24
N GLY A 301 9.37 3.63 -13.05
CA GLY A 301 8.23 4.53 -12.87
C GLY A 301 8.53 5.94 -13.35
N ALA A 302 9.70 6.51 -13.00
CA ALA A 302 10.10 7.84 -13.41
C ALA A 302 10.34 7.97 -14.93
N LEU A 303 10.93 6.94 -15.55
CA LEU A 303 11.11 6.91 -17.01
C LEU A 303 9.76 6.87 -17.73
N VAL A 304 8.84 6.01 -17.28
CA VAL A 304 7.48 5.91 -17.84
C VAL A 304 6.73 7.22 -17.67
N THR A 305 6.79 7.84 -16.47
CA THR A 305 6.17 9.15 -16.21
C THR A 305 6.80 10.25 -17.08
N GLY A 306 8.12 10.35 -17.09
CA GLY A 306 8.83 11.39 -17.83
C GLY A 306 8.60 11.30 -19.33
N VAL A 307 8.72 10.10 -19.91
CA VAL A 307 8.45 9.87 -21.35
C VAL A 307 6.98 10.14 -21.66
N GLY A 308 6.05 9.69 -20.84
CA GLY A 308 4.61 9.97 -20.99
C GLY A 308 4.31 11.47 -20.93
N THR A 309 4.99 12.23 -20.05
CA THR A 309 4.85 13.69 -19.94
C THR A 309 5.39 14.41 -21.19
N ILE A 310 6.56 14.00 -21.70
CA ILE A 310 7.14 14.54 -22.94
C ILE A 310 6.21 14.24 -24.13
N ALA A 311 5.72 13.00 -24.22
CA ALA A 311 4.80 12.57 -25.28
C ALA A 311 3.47 13.35 -25.23
N LEU A 312 2.97 13.68 -24.03
CA LEU A 312 1.78 14.50 -23.86
C LEU A 312 2.01 15.93 -24.38
N GLY A 313 3.20 16.51 -24.14
CA GLY A 313 3.57 17.81 -24.68
C GLY A 313 3.68 17.84 -26.20
N ALA A 314 4.04 16.71 -26.82
CA ALA A 314 4.11 16.56 -28.28
C ALA A 314 2.76 16.16 -28.92
N ALA A 315 1.73 15.89 -28.13
CA ALA A 315 0.45 15.38 -28.63
C ALA A 315 -0.34 16.47 -29.36
N THR A 316 -0.66 16.24 -30.63
CA THR A 316 -1.46 17.14 -31.49
C THR A 316 -2.90 16.65 -31.68
N THR A 317 -3.22 15.44 -31.22
CA THR A 317 -4.56 14.82 -31.33
C THR A 317 -5.00 14.19 -30.03
N LEU A 318 -6.31 14.17 -29.78
CA LEU A 318 -6.88 13.60 -28.56
C LEU A 318 -6.47 12.14 -28.33
N PRO A 319 -6.51 11.21 -29.30
CA PRO A 319 -6.10 9.82 -29.06
C PRO A 319 -4.66 9.69 -28.58
N VAL A 320 -3.72 10.46 -29.16
CA VAL A 320 -2.31 10.46 -28.74
C VAL A 320 -2.19 10.99 -27.31
N ALA A 321 -2.89 12.09 -26.99
CA ALA A 321 -2.90 12.67 -25.66
C ALA A 321 -3.46 11.69 -24.60
N LEU A 322 -4.54 10.95 -24.93
CA LEU A 322 -5.13 9.93 -24.04
C LEU A 322 -4.13 8.81 -23.70
N VAL A 323 -3.41 8.32 -24.72
CA VAL A 323 -2.38 7.29 -24.50
C VAL A 323 -1.23 7.85 -23.67
N ALA A 324 -0.72 9.04 -24.04
CA ALA A 324 0.41 9.66 -23.35
C ALA A 324 0.12 9.94 -21.88
N ILE A 325 -1.06 10.50 -21.56
CA ILE A 325 -1.46 10.82 -20.19
C ILE A 325 -1.75 9.55 -19.37
N GLY A 326 -2.26 8.50 -20.01
CA GLY A 326 -2.43 7.19 -19.37
C GLY A 326 -1.10 6.53 -19.01
N VAL A 327 -0.12 6.59 -19.92
CA VAL A 327 1.26 6.10 -19.66
C VAL A 327 1.92 6.88 -18.53
N LEU A 328 1.83 8.21 -18.58
CA LEU A 328 2.31 9.10 -17.51
C LEU A 328 1.71 8.70 -16.15
N ALA A 329 0.39 8.55 -16.08
CA ALA A 329 -0.32 8.22 -14.85
C ALA A 329 0.06 6.82 -14.31
N ALA A 330 0.27 5.85 -15.19
CA ALA A 330 0.75 4.53 -14.79
C ALA A 330 2.13 4.61 -14.12
N GLY A 331 3.07 5.35 -14.70
CA GLY A 331 4.39 5.58 -14.12
C GLY A 331 4.34 6.34 -12.80
N ALA A 332 3.51 7.40 -12.72
CA ALA A 332 3.35 8.21 -11.53
C ALA A 332 2.84 7.38 -10.33
N LEU A 333 1.88 6.47 -10.56
CA LEU A 333 1.40 5.59 -9.49
C LEU A 333 2.44 4.56 -9.07
N ILE A 334 3.29 4.07 -9.98
CA ILE A 334 4.44 3.23 -9.62
C ILE A 334 5.39 4.01 -8.69
N ILE A 335 5.70 5.27 -9.00
CA ILE A 335 6.54 6.12 -8.14
C ILE A 335 5.92 6.29 -6.75
N ASP A 336 4.62 6.55 -6.69
CA ASP A 336 3.90 6.80 -5.43
C ASP A 336 3.89 5.55 -4.54
N VAL A 337 3.50 4.40 -5.07
CA VAL A 337 3.41 3.13 -4.32
C VAL A 337 4.80 2.64 -3.89
N VAL A 338 5.79 2.69 -4.80
CA VAL A 338 7.17 2.29 -4.49
C VAL A 338 7.80 3.29 -3.51
N GLY A 339 7.58 4.59 -3.71
CA GLY A 339 8.08 5.66 -2.83
C GLY A 339 7.53 5.53 -1.40
N THR A 340 6.22 5.28 -1.25
CA THR A 340 5.60 5.01 0.04
C THR A 340 6.22 3.77 0.71
N THR A 341 6.51 2.72 -0.04
CA THR A 341 7.17 1.51 0.49
C THR A 341 8.61 1.81 0.93
N VAL A 342 9.36 2.59 0.16
CA VAL A 342 10.71 3.04 0.53
C VAL A 342 10.65 3.86 1.82
N PHE A 343 9.69 4.78 1.94
CA PHE A 343 9.45 5.54 3.16
C PHE A 343 9.21 4.64 4.38
N GLN A 344 8.32 3.65 4.25
CA GLN A 344 8.02 2.70 5.32
C GLN A 344 9.23 1.85 5.75
N ARG A 345 10.19 1.61 4.85
CA ARG A 345 11.44 0.89 5.16
C ARG A 345 12.49 1.78 5.82
N LEU A 346 12.49 3.09 5.54
CA LEU A 346 13.47 4.04 6.04
C LEU A 346 13.12 4.64 7.39
N VAL A 347 11.81 4.72 7.72
CA VAL A 347 11.31 5.42 8.90
C VAL A 347 10.87 4.42 9.98
N PRO A 348 11.45 4.48 11.20
CA PRO A 348 11.00 3.69 12.35
C PRO A 348 9.51 3.88 12.64
N ASP A 349 8.87 2.85 13.20
CA ASP A 349 7.42 2.81 13.43
C ASP A 349 6.93 3.98 14.29
N GLU A 350 7.72 4.37 15.30
CA GLU A 350 7.41 5.46 16.25
C GLU A 350 7.34 6.84 15.57
N LEU A 351 8.14 7.04 14.51
CA LEU A 351 8.21 8.32 13.76
C LEU A 351 7.38 8.30 12.48
N ARG A 352 6.84 7.14 12.09
CA ARG A 352 6.17 6.95 10.79
C ARG A 352 4.96 7.89 10.61
N GLY A 353 4.14 8.08 11.63
CA GLY A 353 2.99 8.98 11.57
C GLY A 353 3.39 10.44 11.31
N ARG A 354 4.40 10.94 12.03
CA ARG A 354 4.93 12.30 11.82
C ARG A 354 5.59 12.45 10.45
N GLY A 355 6.35 11.45 10.03
CA GLY A 355 7.00 11.45 8.73
C GLY A 355 6.01 11.45 7.56
N VAL A 356 4.92 10.67 7.63
CA VAL A 356 3.83 10.70 6.65
C VAL A 356 3.19 12.09 6.60
N GLY A 357 2.94 12.71 7.74
CA GLY A 357 2.39 14.08 7.80
C GLY A 357 3.28 15.10 7.08
N VAL A 358 4.60 15.05 7.31
CA VAL A 358 5.57 15.92 6.62
C VAL A 358 5.58 15.64 5.12
N LEU A 359 5.62 14.37 4.70
CA LEU A 359 5.62 13.99 3.30
C LEU A 359 4.35 14.46 2.59
N MET A 360 3.18 14.31 3.22
CA MET A 360 1.90 14.81 2.69
C MET A 360 1.87 16.34 2.58
N ALA A 361 2.36 17.05 3.58
CA ALA A 361 2.45 18.51 3.53
C ALA A 361 3.35 18.99 2.38
N VAL A 362 4.51 18.36 2.21
CA VAL A 362 5.44 18.64 1.10
C VAL A 362 4.78 18.36 -0.25
N SER A 363 4.14 17.20 -0.42
CA SER A 363 3.44 16.83 -1.66
C SER A 363 2.30 17.78 -1.97
N THR A 364 1.55 18.25 -0.96
CA THR A 364 0.45 19.21 -1.15
C THR A 364 0.98 20.59 -1.58
N LEU A 365 2.05 21.08 -0.94
CA LEU A 365 2.67 22.36 -1.30
C LEU A 365 3.26 22.34 -2.71
N THR A 366 3.96 21.26 -3.07
CA THR A 366 4.50 21.12 -4.44
C THR A 366 3.40 20.89 -5.45
N GLY A 367 2.32 20.20 -5.08
CA GLY A 367 1.11 20.07 -5.89
C GLY A 367 0.46 21.43 -6.16
N ALA A 368 0.37 22.30 -5.15
CA ALA A 368 -0.12 23.66 -5.33
C ALA A 368 0.80 24.48 -6.25
N ALA A 369 2.12 24.35 -6.11
CA ALA A 369 3.07 24.97 -7.02
C ALA A 369 2.89 24.46 -8.47
N GLY A 370 2.74 23.16 -8.67
CA GLY A 370 2.49 22.55 -9.97
C GLY A 370 1.16 22.98 -10.58
N ALA A 371 0.09 23.04 -9.77
CA ALA A 371 -1.23 23.48 -10.19
C ALA A 371 -1.21 24.93 -10.73
N TYR A 372 -0.35 25.79 -10.19
CA TYR A 372 -0.19 27.15 -10.67
C TYR A 372 0.82 27.28 -11.81
N LEU A 373 2.04 26.77 -11.61
CA LEU A 373 3.15 26.99 -12.54
C LEU A 373 2.97 26.26 -13.87
N LEU A 374 2.47 25.02 -13.87
CA LEU A 374 2.40 24.22 -15.08
C LEU A 374 1.42 24.80 -16.12
N PRO A 375 0.19 25.27 -15.77
CA PRO A 375 -0.68 26.01 -16.68
C PRO A 375 -0.05 27.28 -17.23
N VAL A 376 0.62 28.07 -16.37
CA VAL A 376 1.31 29.30 -16.78
C VAL A 376 2.43 29.00 -17.79
N MET A 377 3.26 27.99 -17.50
CA MET A 377 4.32 27.56 -18.42
C MET A 377 3.73 27.08 -19.75
N LEU A 378 2.65 26.29 -19.71
CA LEU A 378 2.01 25.75 -20.91
C LEU A 378 1.53 26.86 -21.87
N THR A 379 1.02 27.95 -21.33
CA THR A 379 0.53 29.09 -22.12
C THR A 379 1.62 30.08 -22.50
N THR A 380 2.73 30.18 -21.74
CA THR A 380 3.81 31.16 -22.00
C THR A 380 4.92 30.62 -22.88
N ILE A 381 5.35 29.37 -22.68
CA ILE A 381 6.46 28.77 -23.44
C ILE A 381 6.03 27.63 -24.35
N GLY A 382 4.76 27.20 -24.26
CA GLY A 382 4.17 26.15 -25.09
C GLY A 382 4.08 24.79 -24.44
N PRO A 383 3.19 23.90 -24.97
CA PRO A 383 2.94 22.59 -24.42
C PRO A 383 4.15 21.66 -24.45
N PHE A 384 4.91 21.64 -25.55
CA PHE A 384 6.06 20.76 -25.72
C PHE A 384 7.20 21.13 -24.77
N GLU A 385 7.54 22.42 -24.68
CA GLU A 385 8.62 22.93 -23.85
C GLU A 385 8.31 22.75 -22.35
N SER A 386 7.10 23.09 -21.93
CA SER A 386 6.69 23.00 -20.51
C SER A 386 6.61 21.56 -20.03
N LEU A 387 5.91 20.69 -20.76
CA LEU A 387 5.76 19.29 -20.41
C LEU A 387 7.05 18.50 -20.66
N GLY A 388 7.82 18.89 -21.69
CA GLY A 388 9.16 18.36 -21.95
C GLY A 388 10.11 18.62 -20.78
N ALA A 389 10.17 19.86 -20.30
CA ALA A 389 10.98 20.24 -19.14
C ALA A 389 10.53 19.49 -17.87
N ALA A 390 9.22 19.39 -17.63
CA ALA A 390 8.67 18.66 -16.48
C ALA A 390 8.99 17.16 -16.55
N GLY A 391 8.90 16.54 -17.74
CA GLY A 391 9.24 15.13 -17.93
C GLY A 391 10.72 14.84 -17.70
N VAL A 392 11.61 15.68 -18.24
CA VAL A 392 13.06 15.58 -18.01
C VAL A 392 13.38 15.80 -16.53
N ALA A 393 12.78 16.80 -15.89
CA ALA A 393 12.96 17.06 -14.47
C ALA A 393 12.52 15.86 -13.61
N THR A 394 11.42 15.19 -13.94
CA THR A 394 10.96 13.99 -13.23
C THR A 394 12.02 12.91 -13.23
N ILE A 395 12.63 12.63 -14.38
CA ILE A 395 13.70 11.64 -14.50
C ILE A 395 14.94 12.08 -13.72
N ALA A 396 15.37 13.33 -13.90
CA ALA A 396 16.57 13.87 -13.26
C ALA A 396 16.45 13.87 -11.73
N PHE A 397 15.34 14.38 -11.18
CA PHE A 397 15.11 14.40 -9.73
C PHE A 397 15.03 12.97 -9.14
N THR A 398 14.46 12.03 -9.90
CA THR A 398 14.45 10.63 -9.46
C THR A 398 15.84 10.01 -9.46
N VAL A 399 16.67 10.28 -10.47
CA VAL A 399 18.06 9.82 -10.52
C VAL A 399 18.87 10.40 -9.35
N ILE A 400 18.71 11.71 -9.08
CA ILE A 400 19.36 12.37 -7.92
C ILE A 400 18.87 11.74 -6.61
N GLY A 401 17.56 11.57 -6.47
CA GLY A 401 16.96 10.95 -5.30
C GLY A 401 17.47 9.53 -5.06
N LEU A 402 17.56 8.71 -6.11
CA LEU A 402 18.10 7.36 -6.03
C LEU A 402 19.59 7.33 -5.65
N ALA A 403 20.40 8.27 -6.14
CA ALA A 403 21.80 8.41 -5.73
C ALA A 403 21.95 8.74 -4.24
N MET A 404 20.97 9.43 -3.65
CA MET A 404 20.92 9.73 -2.22
C MET A 404 20.35 8.57 -1.40
N ILE A 405 19.34 7.88 -1.89
CA ILE A 405 18.74 6.70 -1.25
C ILE A 405 19.76 5.55 -1.21
N GLY A 406 20.50 5.33 -2.29
CA GLY A 406 21.45 4.23 -2.42
C GLY A 406 20.81 2.87 -2.15
N THR A 407 21.45 2.06 -1.31
CA THR A 407 20.94 0.74 -0.89
C THR A 407 20.16 0.79 0.43
N ALA A 408 19.97 1.95 1.02
CA ALA A 408 19.31 2.09 2.33
C ALA A 408 17.83 1.61 2.32
N ALA A 409 17.17 1.69 1.16
CA ALA A 409 15.80 1.20 0.99
C ALA A 409 15.74 -0.29 0.61
N ASP A 410 16.88 -0.91 0.34
CA ASP A 410 16.92 -2.32 0.00
C ASP A 410 16.64 -3.14 1.26
N ARG A 411 15.76 -4.10 1.14
CA ARG A 411 15.44 -4.98 2.26
C ARG A 411 16.62 -5.92 2.47
N ALA A 412 17.28 -5.83 3.62
CA ALA A 412 18.20 -6.88 4.05
C ALA A 412 17.42 -8.22 4.03
N PRO A 413 18.03 -9.33 3.60
CA PRO A 413 17.38 -10.62 3.76
C PRO A 413 17.08 -10.78 5.24
N THR A 414 15.81 -11.03 5.58
CA THR A 414 15.51 -11.48 6.93
C THR A 414 16.32 -12.76 7.17
N PRO A 415 16.74 -13.07 8.40
CA PRO A 415 17.34 -14.36 8.71
C PRO A 415 16.55 -15.52 8.08
N TYR A 416 15.24 -15.40 8.11
CA TYR A 416 14.30 -16.32 7.49
C TYR A 416 14.44 -16.40 5.94
N GLU A 417 14.52 -15.27 5.22
CA GLU A 417 14.70 -15.26 3.76
C GLU A 417 16.09 -15.79 3.36
N ALA A 418 17.12 -15.52 4.16
CA ALA A 418 18.46 -16.09 3.96
C ALA A 418 18.43 -17.60 4.12
N THR A 419 17.74 -18.10 5.14
CA THR A 419 17.52 -19.52 5.39
C THR A 419 16.73 -20.20 4.27
N ILE A 420 15.63 -19.59 3.81
CA ILE A 420 14.88 -20.10 2.64
C ILE A 420 15.77 -20.17 1.42
N ALA A 421 16.50 -19.10 1.10
CA ALA A 421 17.36 -19.05 -0.07
C ALA A 421 18.44 -20.15 -0.02
N ARG A 422 18.96 -20.46 1.19
CA ARG A 422 19.91 -21.54 1.42
C ARG A 422 19.25 -22.91 1.28
N VAL A 423 18.12 -23.13 1.94
CA VAL A 423 17.40 -24.41 1.92
C VAL A 423 16.96 -24.80 0.52
N ILE A 424 16.53 -23.82 -0.31
CA ILE A 424 16.16 -24.05 -1.73
C ILE A 424 17.35 -24.57 -2.53
N THR A 425 18.58 -24.19 -2.20
CA THR A 425 19.78 -24.64 -2.93
C THR A 425 20.28 -26.01 -2.49
N LEU A 426 19.77 -26.55 -1.39
CA LEU A 426 20.16 -27.89 -0.93
C LEU A 426 19.77 -28.96 -1.96
N PRO A 427 20.68 -29.91 -2.28
CA PRO A 427 20.41 -30.98 -3.26
C PRO A 427 19.14 -31.78 -2.96
N LEU A 428 18.78 -31.89 -1.69
CA LEU A 428 17.60 -32.58 -1.20
C LEU A 428 16.31 -31.97 -1.78
N PHE A 429 16.23 -30.65 -1.89
CA PHE A 429 15.03 -29.91 -2.29
C PHE A 429 15.02 -29.54 -3.77
N THR A 430 16.02 -29.95 -4.56
CA THR A 430 16.09 -29.68 -5.99
C THR A 430 14.86 -30.20 -6.73
N GLY A 431 14.23 -29.37 -7.57
CA GLY A 431 13.05 -29.74 -8.36
C GLY A 431 11.72 -29.64 -7.62
N ILE A 432 11.72 -29.13 -6.38
CA ILE A 432 10.49 -28.71 -5.71
C ILE A 432 10.18 -27.28 -6.15
N PRO A 433 8.92 -26.96 -6.54
CA PRO A 433 8.54 -25.59 -6.85
C PRO A 433 8.83 -24.67 -5.66
N ALA A 434 9.56 -23.58 -5.90
CA ALA A 434 9.98 -22.64 -4.86
C ALA A 434 8.82 -22.13 -3.99
N SER A 435 7.65 -21.91 -4.60
CA SER A 435 6.44 -21.46 -3.89
C SER A 435 5.91 -22.48 -2.86
N ARG A 436 6.09 -23.77 -3.10
CA ARG A 436 5.67 -24.82 -2.15
C ARG A 436 6.67 -24.98 -1.01
N LEU A 437 7.95 -24.93 -1.34
CA LEU A 437 9.00 -24.97 -0.32
C LEU A 437 8.92 -23.73 0.60
N GLU A 438 8.70 -22.55 0.02
CA GLU A 438 8.47 -21.32 0.77
C GLU A 438 7.24 -21.40 1.69
N ALA A 439 6.14 -21.97 1.20
CA ALA A 439 4.92 -22.16 2.01
C ALA A 439 5.13 -23.09 3.21
N ALA A 440 5.92 -24.16 3.04
CA ALA A 440 6.28 -25.08 4.12
C ALA A 440 7.26 -24.41 5.11
N LEU A 441 8.27 -23.72 4.61
CA LEU A 441 9.27 -23.05 5.44
C LEU A 441 8.69 -21.88 6.25
N ARG A 442 7.58 -21.26 5.83
CA ARG A 442 6.86 -20.25 6.64
C ARG A 442 6.29 -20.79 7.96
N ARG A 443 6.19 -22.11 8.10
CA ARG A 443 5.68 -22.80 9.30
C ARG A 443 6.78 -23.43 10.13
N VAL A 444 8.03 -23.24 9.74
CA VAL A 444 9.21 -23.74 10.48
C VAL A 444 9.33 -23.03 11.81
N ILE A 445 9.64 -23.80 12.84
CA ILE A 445 9.91 -23.31 14.19
C ILE A 445 11.41 -23.40 14.42
N GLU A 446 12.03 -22.31 14.86
CA GLU A 446 13.42 -22.31 15.29
C GLU A 446 13.54 -22.96 16.68
N VAL A 447 14.39 -23.98 16.80
CA VAL A 447 14.64 -24.70 18.03
C VAL A 447 16.11 -24.56 18.40
N PRO A 448 16.46 -23.65 19.33
CA PRO A 448 17.81 -23.58 19.86
C PRO A 448 18.10 -24.82 20.72
N VAL A 449 19.31 -25.37 20.61
CA VAL A 449 19.74 -26.56 21.35
C VAL A 449 21.11 -26.34 21.99
N THR A 450 21.32 -26.92 23.17
CA THR A 450 22.58 -26.84 23.89
C THR A 450 23.40 -28.12 23.74
N ALA A 451 24.70 -28.01 23.83
CA ALA A 451 25.59 -29.15 23.78
C ALA A 451 25.24 -30.22 24.84
N GLY A 452 25.14 -31.48 24.43
CA GLY A 452 24.71 -32.59 25.25
C GLY A 452 23.20 -32.85 25.29
N GLU A 453 22.38 -31.98 24.72
CA GLU A 453 20.92 -32.13 24.72
C GLU A 453 20.46 -33.16 23.68
N PRO A 454 19.67 -34.17 24.06
CA PRO A 454 19.05 -35.12 23.13
C PRO A 454 17.80 -34.48 22.50
N VAL A 455 17.90 -34.12 21.23
CA VAL A 455 16.79 -33.54 20.44
C VAL A 455 15.72 -34.58 20.11
N VAL A 456 16.17 -35.78 19.78
CA VAL A 456 15.31 -36.92 19.42
C VAL A 456 15.80 -38.15 20.18
N ARG A 457 14.88 -38.91 20.79
CA ARG A 457 15.20 -40.14 21.47
C ARG A 457 14.67 -41.36 20.73
N GLN A 458 15.47 -42.41 20.59
CA GLN A 458 15.04 -43.68 20.01
C GLN A 458 13.79 -44.20 20.70
N GLY A 459 12.81 -44.69 19.93
CA GLY A 459 11.54 -45.19 20.43
C GLY A 459 10.48 -44.11 20.72
N ALA A 460 10.82 -42.85 20.76
CA ALA A 460 9.84 -41.76 20.91
C ALA A 460 8.95 -41.61 19.66
N PRO A 461 7.74 -41.02 19.77
CA PRO A 461 6.91 -40.71 18.64
C PRO A 461 7.62 -39.78 17.64
N ALA A 462 7.42 -40.00 16.34
CA ALA A 462 7.93 -39.13 15.30
C ALA A 462 6.91 -38.01 15.05
N ASP A 463 7.24 -36.79 15.45
CA ASP A 463 6.39 -35.60 15.41
C ASP A 463 6.91 -34.50 14.48
N ARG A 464 8.25 -34.38 14.31
CA ARG A 464 8.91 -33.31 13.56
C ARG A 464 10.03 -33.81 12.66
N PHE A 465 10.26 -33.06 11.59
CA PHE A 465 11.41 -33.13 10.73
C PHE A 465 12.33 -31.95 11.05
N TYR A 466 13.66 -32.16 10.99
CA TYR A 466 14.64 -31.16 11.38
C TYR A 466 15.65 -30.94 10.26
N ILE A 467 15.99 -29.66 10.03
CA ILE A 467 17.12 -29.21 9.20
C ILE A 467 18.12 -28.52 10.13
N ILE A 468 19.39 -28.84 10.04
CA ILE A 468 20.43 -28.24 10.90
C ILE A 468 20.84 -26.89 10.29
N GLU A 469 20.52 -25.81 10.99
CA GLU A 469 20.95 -24.45 10.65
C GLU A 469 22.39 -24.22 11.08
N SER A 470 22.72 -24.60 12.32
CA SER A 470 24.05 -24.51 12.89
C SER A 470 24.26 -25.55 13.99
N GLY A 471 25.51 -25.84 14.31
CA GLY A 471 25.90 -26.82 15.31
C GLY A 471 26.26 -28.18 14.72
N ALA A 472 26.75 -29.08 15.58
CA ALA A 472 27.07 -30.46 15.22
C ALA A 472 26.25 -31.44 16.07
N PHE A 473 25.85 -32.56 15.47
CA PHE A 473 24.97 -33.54 16.10
C PHE A 473 25.52 -34.95 15.88
N ARG A 474 25.24 -35.82 16.85
CA ARG A 474 25.60 -37.23 16.80
C ARG A 474 24.35 -38.10 16.81
N VAL A 475 24.29 -39.01 15.83
CA VAL A 475 23.19 -40.01 15.74
C VAL A 475 23.70 -41.29 16.36
N THR A 476 23.00 -41.81 17.39
CA THR A 476 23.32 -43.06 18.07
C THR A 476 22.12 -44.00 18.08
N GLN A 477 22.38 -45.28 18.02
CA GLN A 477 21.37 -46.33 18.16
C GLN A 477 21.74 -47.25 19.32
N ALA A 478 20.76 -47.57 20.16
CA ALA A 478 20.97 -48.54 21.25
C ALA A 478 21.36 -49.91 20.66
N GLY A 479 22.41 -50.51 21.22
CA GLY A 479 22.84 -51.84 20.83
C GLY A 479 21.84 -52.93 21.21
N PRO A 480 21.92 -54.12 20.56
CA PRO A 480 21.08 -55.26 20.94
C PRO A 480 21.31 -55.64 22.42
N ALA A 481 20.24 -55.90 23.15
CA ALA A 481 20.26 -56.31 24.56
C ALA A 481 20.87 -55.35 25.59
N GLY A 482 20.84 -54.02 25.34
CA GLY A 482 21.30 -53.04 26.33
C GLY A 482 22.82 -52.76 26.27
N GLY A 483 23.50 -53.12 25.19
CA GLY A 483 24.90 -52.79 24.94
C GLY A 483 25.15 -51.29 24.72
N GLU A 484 26.40 -50.87 24.70
CA GLU A 484 26.80 -49.46 24.45
C GLU A 484 26.18 -48.93 23.15
N PRO A 485 25.70 -47.65 23.14
CA PRO A 485 25.11 -47.06 21.95
C PRO A 485 26.15 -46.97 20.82
N VAL A 486 25.77 -47.47 19.65
CA VAL A 486 26.60 -47.40 18.44
C VAL A 486 26.40 -46.04 17.77
N VAL A 487 27.48 -45.32 17.44
CA VAL A 487 27.43 -44.08 16.67
C VAL A 487 27.21 -44.45 15.20
N LEU A 488 26.05 -44.02 14.65
CA LEU A 488 25.70 -44.26 13.25
C LEU A 488 26.27 -43.19 12.32
N ARG A 489 26.15 -41.92 12.72
CA ARG A 489 26.52 -40.79 11.88
C ARG A 489 26.77 -39.54 12.71
N GLN A 490 27.59 -38.63 12.18
CA GLN A 490 27.68 -37.24 12.61
C GLN A 490 27.03 -36.36 11.60
N LEU A 491 26.29 -35.36 12.05
CA LEU A 491 25.55 -34.43 11.24
C LEU A 491 26.03 -33.00 11.53
N GLY A 492 26.07 -32.17 10.48
CA GLY A 492 26.45 -30.77 10.55
C GLY A 492 25.44 -29.85 9.88
N PRO A 493 25.76 -28.56 9.71
CA PRO A 493 24.91 -27.63 9.00
C PRO A 493 24.51 -28.17 7.62
N ASP A 494 23.26 -27.92 7.22
CA ASP A 494 22.62 -28.37 5.97
C ASP A 494 22.23 -29.87 5.94
N ASP A 495 22.62 -30.66 6.94
CA ASP A 495 22.10 -32.00 7.11
C ASP A 495 20.68 -31.99 7.68
N VAL A 496 19.97 -33.11 7.47
CA VAL A 496 18.59 -33.30 7.93
C VAL A 496 18.43 -34.59 8.73
N PHE A 497 17.44 -34.63 9.63
CA PHE A 497 17.10 -35.83 10.39
C PHE A 497 15.62 -35.87 10.82
N GLY A 498 15.20 -37.04 11.20
CA GLY A 498 13.82 -37.28 11.71
C GLY A 498 12.82 -37.69 10.66
N GLU A 499 13.17 -37.73 9.39
CA GLU A 499 12.33 -38.08 8.24
C GLU A 499 11.90 -39.54 8.23
N LEU A 500 12.76 -40.49 8.67
CA LEU A 500 12.48 -41.94 8.61
C LEU A 500 11.23 -42.32 9.39
N GLY A 501 11.12 -41.84 10.63
CA GLY A 501 9.95 -42.09 11.47
C GLY A 501 8.67 -41.51 10.88
N LEU A 502 8.75 -40.35 10.26
CA LEU A 502 7.61 -39.68 9.62
C LEU A 502 7.16 -40.38 8.34
N LEU A 503 8.10 -40.76 7.46
CA LEU A 503 7.83 -41.42 6.18
C LEU A 503 7.27 -42.82 6.35
N ASN A 504 7.81 -43.57 7.34
CA ASN A 504 7.45 -44.98 7.58
C ASN A 504 6.35 -45.15 8.65
N ARG A 505 5.92 -44.04 9.27
CA ARG A 505 4.95 -44.05 10.41
C ARG A 505 5.41 -44.94 11.55
N THR A 506 6.69 -44.95 11.85
CA THR A 506 7.32 -45.70 12.95
C THR A 506 7.84 -44.77 14.04
N PRO A 507 8.06 -45.24 15.26
CA PRO A 507 8.80 -44.52 16.28
C PRO A 507 10.20 -44.12 15.77
N ARG A 508 10.84 -43.17 16.45
CA ARG A 508 12.20 -42.74 16.15
C ARG A 508 13.17 -43.92 16.16
N THR A 509 13.94 -44.06 15.08
CA THR A 509 14.84 -45.20 14.89
C THR A 509 16.20 -45.04 15.59
N ALA A 510 16.57 -43.83 15.98
CA ALA A 510 17.83 -43.49 16.62
C ALA A 510 17.68 -42.26 17.54
N THR A 511 18.64 -42.08 18.42
CA THR A 511 18.77 -40.87 19.24
C THR A 511 19.69 -39.88 18.54
N VAL A 512 19.29 -38.60 18.49
CA VAL A 512 20.10 -37.50 17.96
C VAL A 512 20.41 -36.54 19.09
N THR A 513 21.71 -36.36 19.39
CA THR A 513 22.20 -35.51 20.49
C THR A 513 23.07 -34.39 19.92
N ALA A 514 22.86 -33.16 20.36
CA ALA A 514 23.72 -32.03 20.03
C ALA A 514 25.13 -32.23 20.64
N THR A 515 26.16 -32.08 19.84
CA THR A 515 27.56 -32.12 20.34
C THR A 515 28.13 -30.73 20.59
N THR A 516 27.54 -29.72 19.97
CA THR A 516 27.79 -28.29 20.21
C THR A 516 26.47 -27.55 20.34
N ASP A 517 26.48 -26.34 20.87
CA ASP A 517 25.32 -25.45 20.79
C ASP A 517 24.97 -25.22 19.33
N GLY A 518 23.67 -25.13 19.02
CA GLY A 518 23.21 -25.01 17.65
C GLY A 518 21.77 -24.56 17.52
N LEU A 519 21.34 -24.40 16.28
CA LEU A 519 20.01 -24.00 15.89
C LEU A 519 19.44 -25.01 14.89
N LEU A 520 18.25 -25.48 15.14
CA LEU A 520 17.48 -26.38 14.27
C LEU A 520 16.27 -25.68 13.71
N LEU A 521 15.94 -26.02 12.49
CA LEU A 521 14.69 -25.65 11.82
C LEU A 521 13.77 -26.86 11.85
N ALA A 522 12.73 -26.80 12.68
CA ALA A 522 11.78 -27.89 12.86
C ALA A 522 10.50 -27.67 12.02
N LEU A 523 10.10 -28.68 11.30
CA LEU A 523 8.85 -28.72 10.53
C LEU A 523 7.95 -29.80 11.14
N ASP A 524 6.71 -29.45 11.45
CA ASP A 524 5.75 -30.40 12.01
C ASP A 524 5.41 -31.51 11.00
N ARG A 525 4.99 -32.66 11.50
CA ARG A 525 4.69 -33.87 10.71
C ARG A 525 3.80 -33.61 9.51
N ASP A 526 2.69 -32.89 9.69
CA ASP A 526 1.68 -32.71 8.65
C ASP A 526 2.21 -31.82 7.52
N ASP A 527 2.96 -30.78 7.86
CA ASP A 527 3.59 -29.87 6.90
C ASP A 527 4.72 -30.57 6.12
N PHE A 528 5.50 -31.41 6.81
CA PHE A 528 6.54 -32.24 6.16
C PHE A 528 5.92 -33.27 5.19
N LEU A 529 4.88 -33.98 5.59
CA LEU A 529 4.21 -34.96 4.75
C LEU A 529 3.51 -34.31 3.56
N ALA A 530 2.94 -33.11 3.74
CA ALA A 530 2.38 -32.32 2.63
C ALA A 530 3.45 -31.91 1.62
N LEU A 531 4.65 -31.52 2.09
CA LEU A 531 5.79 -31.19 1.24
C LEU A 531 6.27 -32.42 0.44
N VAL A 532 6.43 -33.56 1.10
CA VAL A 532 6.86 -34.84 0.46
C VAL A 532 5.81 -35.36 -0.51
N GLY A 533 4.53 -35.33 -0.13
CA GLY A 533 3.42 -35.77 -0.98
C GLY A 533 3.27 -34.95 -2.26
N ALA A 534 3.62 -33.68 -2.20
CA ALA A 534 3.58 -32.77 -3.35
C ALA A 534 4.83 -32.87 -4.25
N ALA A 535 5.90 -33.52 -3.78
CA ALA A 535 7.19 -33.62 -4.43
C ALA A 535 7.63 -35.10 -4.55
N GLY A 536 7.08 -35.82 -5.52
CA GLY A 536 7.36 -37.26 -5.73
C GLY A 536 8.84 -37.67 -5.66
N PRO A 537 9.81 -36.88 -6.20
CA PRO A 537 11.24 -37.19 -6.11
C PRO A 537 11.84 -37.03 -4.71
N LEU A 538 11.26 -36.24 -3.83
CA LEU A 538 11.83 -35.93 -2.50
C LEU A 538 11.88 -37.19 -1.61
N ARG A 539 10.80 -37.98 -1.61
CA ARG A 539 10.74 -39.23 -0.83
C ARG A 539 11.88 -40.20 -1.21
N GLY A 540 12.15 -40.36 -2.50
CA GLY A 540 13.23 -41.22 -3.01
C GLY A 540 14.61 -40.74 -2.57
N ARG A 541 14.85 -39.42 -2.55
CA ARG A 541 16.12 -38.82 -2.10
C ARG A 541 16.32 -38.96 -0.61
N LEU A 542 15.29 -38.73 0.20
CA LEU A 542 15.32 -38.93 1.65
C LEU A 542 15.67 -40.38 2.00
N LEU A 543 15.05 -41.36 1.33
CA LEU A 543 15.35 -42.78 1.54
C LEU A 543 16.75 -43.14 1.01
N GLY A 544 17.21 -42.49 -0.06
CA GLY A 544 18.54 -42.67 -0.65
C GLY A 544 19.70 -42.25 0.25
N LEU A 545 19.48 -41.31 1.21
CA LEU A 545 20.49 -40.93 2.20
C LEU A 545 20.92 -42.10 3.10
N TYR A 546 20.15 -43.16 3.16
CA TYR A 546 20.38 -44.33 4.04
C TYR A 546 20.67 -45.62 3.26
N SER A 547 20.51 -45.64 1.92
CA SER A 547 20.76 -46.83 1.11
C SER A 547 22.25 -47.21 0.98
N GLY A 548 23.16 -46.30 1.40
CA GLY A 548 24.61 -46.56 1.44
C GLY A 548 25.14 -47.19 2.74
N THR A 549 24.31 -47.29 3.80
CA THR A 549 24.75 -47.74 5.13
C THR A 549 24.46 -49.21 5.43
N THR A 550 23.84 -49.94 4.50
CA THR A 550 23.48 -51.36 4.68
C THR A 550 24.42 -52.37 3.96
N ALA A 551 25.57 -51.92 3.43
CA ALA A 551 26.53 -52.77 2.77
C ALA A 551 27.85 -52.87 3.52
N THR A 552 27.85 -53.33 4.77
CA THR A 552 28.98 -54.06 5.40
C THR A 552 28.41 -54.84 6.58
N ARG A 553 28.04 -56.06 6.31
CA ARG A 553 28.07 -57.14 7.31
C ARG A 553 29.33 -57.96 7.09
#